data_0a9116a9c7d94a3b5d3e090a6ac4abc0
#
_entry.id   0a9116a9c7d94a3b5d3e090a6ac4abc0
#
_cell.length_a   1.000
_cell.length_b   1.000
_cell.length_c   1.000
_cell.angle_alpha   90.00
_cell.angle_beta   90.00
_cell.angle_gamma   90.00
#
_symmetry.space_group_name_H-M   'P 1'
#
loop_
_entity.id
_entity.type
_entity.pdbx_description
1 polymer ?
#
loop_
_entity_poly.entity_id
_entity_poly.type
_entity_poly.pdbx_seq_one_letter_code
_entity_poly.pdbx_strand_id
1 'polypeptide(L)'
;MKLTPYILSFTLLFLPVSLSAQKISLGTCTTKDGGEYNGEMAAGKPHGKGKTVWKNGNLYEGEYVKGKREGHGIYTFSDGERYEGQWMQDHQHGQGTYYFQNNNKYVGLWFKDYQQGYGEMYYFNGDTYKGNWHEDKRNGKGKYVYASGAYYNGDWKDDKKEGHGFHDWTDGSTYDGEWKNNMRSGKGIFKYASGDVYVGQWQNDVQHGKGIYRFQNGDIYEGDYMNGQRTGNGIVKFANGDRYTGQFLKGDKNGQGSFLWANGNSYTGQWKNDQPNGHGKLTTKAGDVVEGQFKNGQPEGECIGHLSDGSKFKAQYKNGLRHGAAIEEDKDGKRIECNYENGKREGAFVEKDRNGAVVAKGTYSNGYRKVEK
;
A
#
# COMPACT_ATOMS: atom_id res chain seq x y z
N MET A 1 -70.65 -30.63 -3.87
CA MET A 1 -69.93 -31.57 -3.02
C MET A 1 -69.22 -30.76 -1.95
N LYS A 2 -69.77 -30.71 -0.73
CA LYS A 2 -69.30 -29.86 0.37
C LYS A 2 -68.28 -30.70 1.20
N LEU A 3 -67.02 -30.25 1.29
CA LEU A 3 -66.01 -30.82 2.18
C LEU A 3 -66.06 -30.09 3.53
N THR A 4 -66.39 -30.86 4.56
CA THR A 4 -66.36 -30.46 5.97
C THR A 4 -64.93 -30.56 6.51
N PRO A 5 -64.32 -29.56 7.23
CA PRO A 5 -63.03 -29.75 7.88
C PRO A 5 -63.20 -30.41 9.25
N TYR A 6 -62.47 -31.51 9.45
CA TYR A 6 -62.28 -32.10 10.77
C TYR A 6 -61.30 -31.27 11.59
N ILE A 7 -61.75 -30.70 12.69
CA ILE A 7 -60.91 -30.03 13.71
C ILE A 7 -60.44 -31.15 14.66
N LEU A 8 -59.13 -31.47 14.58
CA LEU A 8 -58.45 -32.30 15.57
C LEU A 8 -58.10 -31.43 16.79
N SER A 9 -58.83 -31.59 17.87
CA SER A 9 -58.56 -30.97 19.16
C SER A 9 -57.40 -31.73 19.85
N PHE A 10 -56.19 -31.15 19.87
CA PHE A 10 -55.10 -31.62 20.70
C PHE A 10 -55.28 -31.08 22.12
N THR A 11 -55.73 -31.89 23.01
CA THR A 11 -55.72 -31.61 24.45
C THR A 11 -54.32 -31.83 24.97
N LEU A 12 -53.53 -30.70 25.16
CA LEU A 12 -52.30 -30.73 25.91
C LEU A 12 -52.59 -31.02 27.39
N LEU A 13 -52.29 -32.24 27.83
CA LEU A 13 -52.21 -32.55 29.26
C LEU A 13 -51.03 -31.86 29.87
N PHE A 14 -51.22 -30.72 30.52
CA PHE A 14 -50.25 -30.12 31.42
C PHE A 14 -50.17 -31.02 32.69
N LEU A 15 -49.20 -31.89 32.75
CA LEU A 15 -48.77 -32.45 34.02
C LEU A 15 -48.10 -31.34 34.85
N PRO A 16 -48.55 -31.05 36.08
CA PRO A 16 -47.87 -30.15 36.95
C PRO A 16 -46.51 -30.78 37.30
N VAL A 17 -45.41 -30.25 36.73
CA VAL A 17 -44.08 -30.49 37.25
C VAL A 17 -44.03 -29.76 38.60
N SER A 18 -44.21 -30.50 39.69
CA SER A 18 -43.96 -30.00 41.02
C SER A 18 -42.44 -29.72 41.13
N LEU A 19 -42.01 -28.49 40.90
CA LEU A 19 -40.70 -28.04 41.29
C LEU A 19 -40.70 -28.05 42.83
N SER A 20 -40.20 -29.14 43.45
CA SER A 20 -39.87 -29.08 44.86
C SER A 20 -38.73 -28.10 45.02
N ALA A 21 -39.00 -26.94 45.63
CA ALA A 21 -37.98 -25.99 45.98
C ALA A 21 -36.88 -26.68 46.79
N GLN A 22 -35.68 -26.80 46.22
CA GLN A 22 -34.55 -27.45 46.88
C GLN A 22 -34.22 -26.66 48.14
N LYS A 23 -34.20 -27.28 49.32
CA LYS A 23 -33.93 -26.64 50.59
C LYS A 23 -32.50 -26.09 50.58
N ILE A 24 -32.32 -24.79 50.58
CA ILE A 24 -31.04 -24.10 50.69
C ILE A 24 -30.71 -23.92 52.15
N SER A 25 -29.46 -24.17 52.54
CA SER A 25 -28.92 -23.96 53.87
C SER A 25 -27.51 -23.39 53.79
N LEU A 26 -27.09 -22.61 54.78
CA LEU A 26 -25.69 -22.16 54.87
C LEU A 26 -24.83 -23.34 55.39
N GLY A 27 -23.60 -23.43 54.85
CA GLY A 27 -22.67 -24.49 55.25
C GLY A 27 -21.28 -24.33 54.61
N THR A 28 -20.41 -25.26 54.99
CA THR A 28 -19.03 -25.36 54.49
C THR A 28 -18.76 -26.73 53.93
N CYS A 29 -17.91 -26.82 52.91
CA CYS A 29 -17.41 -28.10 52.38
C CYS A 29 -16.11 -27.87 51.62
N THR A 30 -15.37 -28.95 51.41
CA THR A 30 -14.27 -28.93 50.43
C THR A 30 -14.81 -29.17 49.01
N THR A 31 -14.50 -28.31 48.09
CA THR A 31 -14.90 -28.46 46.70
C THR A 31 -14.14 -29.59 46.00
N LYS A 32 -14.61 -30.05 44.84
CA LYS A 32 -13.99 -31.16 44.11
C LYS A 32 -12.52 -30.88 43.72
N ASP A 33 -12.16 -29.62 43.51
CA ASP A 33 -10.81 -29.12 43.20
C ASP A 33 -9.99 -28.67 44.44
N GLY A 34 -10.47 -29.02 45.63
CA GLY A 34 -9.73 -28.85 46.90
C GLY A 34 -9.84 -27.50 47.55
N GLY A 35 -10.75 -26.63 47.12
CA GLY A 35 -11.01 -25.35 47.75
C GLY A 35 -11.93 -25.46 48.97
N GLU A 36 -11.72 -24.64 49.99
CA GLU A 36 -12.59 -24.54 51.16
C GLU A 36 -13.75 -23.56 50.85
N TYR A 37 -14.94 -24.15 50.70
CA TYR A 37 -16.19 -23.45 50.40
C TYR A 37 -16.92 -23.02 51.66
N ASN A 38 -17.49 -21.83 51.64
CA ASN A 38 -18.41 -21.31 52.66
C ASN A 38 -19.55 -20.53 51.97
N GLY A 39 -20.79 -20.93 52.15
CA GLY A 39 -21.92 -20.27 51.52
C GLY A 39 -23.21 -21.10 51.50
N GLU A 40 -24.07 -20.82 50.56
CA GLU A 40 -25.34 -21.50 50.35
C GLU A 40 -25.11 -22.88 49.77
N MET A 41 -25.82 -23.87 50.25
CA MET A 41 -25.70 -25.28 49.88
C MET A 41 -27.08 -25.87 49.60
N ALA A 42 -27.13 -26.77 48.62
CA ALA A 42 -28.30 -27.63 48.37
C ALA A 42 -27.84 -29.06 48.11
N ALA A 43 -28.49 -30.03 48.75
CA ALA A 43 -28.15 -31.46 48.71
C ALA A 43 -26.64 -31.72 48.94
N GLY A 44 -26.03 -31.04 49.93
CA GLY A 44 -24.65 -31.25 50.32
C GLY A 44 -23.60 -30.66 49.35
N LYS A 45 -24.00 -29.83 48.41
CA LYS A 45 -23.10 -29.20 47.38
C LYS A 45 -23.25 -27.70 47.38
N PRO A 46 -22.20 -26.94 47.02
CA PRO A 46 -22.29 -25.52 46.74
C PRO A 46 -23.45 -25.19 45.80
N HIS A 47 -24.30 -24.23 46.23
CA HIS A 47 -25.46 -23.79 45.45
C HIS A 47 -25.86 -22.39 45.91
N GLY A 48 -26.29 -21.51 44.99
CA GLY A 48 -26.53 -20.12 45.32
C GLY A 48 -25.22 -19.34 45.53
N LYS A 49 -25.19 -18.40 46.48
CA LYS A 49 -24.02 -17.51 46.72
C LYS A 49 -23.04 -18.18 47.70
N GLY A 50 -21.75 -18.05 47.39
CA GLY A 50 -20.70 -18.56 48.25
C GLY A 50 -19.29 -18.07 47.87
N LYS A 51 -18.38 -18.45 48.76
CA LYS A 51 -16.97 -18.11 48.67
C LYS A 51 -16.12 -19.36 48.77
N THR A 52 -15.16 -19.53 47.89
CA THR A 52 -14.18 -20.62 47.93
C THR A 52 -12.77 -20.04 48.01
N VAL A 53 -11.95 -20.57 48.92
CA VAL A 53 -10.53 -20.19 49.08
C VAL A 53 -9.68 -21.45 48.82
N TRP A 54 -8.71 -21.37 47.95
CA TRP A 54 -7.78 -22.45 47.68
C TRP A 54 -6.47 -22.30 48.41
N LYS A 55 -5.79 -23.38 48.73
CA LYS A 55 -4.49 -23.39 49.45
C LYS A 55 -3.38 -22.57 48.74
N ASN A 56 -3.48 -22.43 47.42
CA ASN A 56 -2.54 -21.59 46.64
C ASN A 56 -2.83 -20.09 46.73
N GLY A 57 -3.83 -19.66 47.49
CA GLY A 57 -4.23 -18.27 47.65
C GLY A 57 -5.28 -17.77 46.65
N ASN A 58 -5.72 -18.57 45.71
CA ASN A 58 -6.81 -18.17 44.83
C ASN A 58 -8.12 -18.05 45.61
N LEU A 59 -9.00 -17.19 45.16
CA LEU A 59 -10.28 -16.86 45.75
C LEU A 59 -11.36 -16.76 44.69
N TYR A 60 -12.54 -17.38 44.94
CA TYR A 60 -13.74 -17.12 44.19
C TYR A 60 -14.88 -16.68 45.09
N GLU A 61 -15.59 -15.65 44.70
CA GLU A 61 -16.83 -15.17 45.32
C GLU A 61 -17.90 -15.03 44.24
N GLY A 62 -18.98 -15.80 44.36
CA GLY A 62 -20.01 -15.79 43.31
C GLY A 62 -21.06 -16.86 43.45
N GLU A 63 -21.74 -17.12 42.34
CA GLU A 63 -22.85 -18.05 42.29
C GLU A 63 -22.38 -19.45 41.93
N TYR A 64 -23.11 -20.44 42.50
CA TYR A 64 -22.88 -21.86 42.30
C TYR A 64 -24.15 -22.58 41.94
N VAL A 65 -24.08 -23.58 41.09
CA VAL A 65 -25.18 -24.55 40.81
C VAL A 65 -24.60 -25.95 40.85
N LYS A 66 -25.16 -26.77 41.77
CA LYS A 66 -24.77 -28.19 41.93
C LYS A 66 -23.25 -28.41 42.10
N GLY A 67 -22.57 -27.52 42.81
CA GLY A 67 -21.16 -27.62 43.11
C GLY A 67 -20.21 -27.01 42.09
N LYS A 68 -20.73 -26.37 41.04
CA LYS A 68 -19.94 -25.68 40.01
C LYS A 68 -20.20 -24.20 40.05
N ARG A 69 -19.16 -23.39 39.71
CA ARG A 69 -19.30 -21.95 39.50
C ARG A 69 -20.25 -21.73 38.31
N GLU A 70 -21.23 -20.86 38.52
CA GLU A 70 -22.29 -20.56 37.58
C GLU A 70 -22.74 -19.12 37.79
N GLY A 71 -23.45 -18.50 36.84
CA GLY A 71 -23.96 -17.15 37.01
C GLY A 71 -22.86 -16.12 37.12
N HIS A 72 -22.97 -15.16 38.04
CA HIS A 72 -21.99 -14.07 38.20
C HIS A 72 -21.03 -14.39 39.34
N GLY A 73 -19.71 -14.08 39.14
CA GLY A 73 -18.71 -14.25 40.17
C GLY A 73 -17.38 -13.56 39.88
N ILE A 74 -16.59 -13.39 40.93
CA ILE A 74 -15.27 -12.79 40.92
C ILE A 74 -14.26 -13.89 41.28
N TYR A 75 -13.27 -14.09 40.44
CA TYR A 75 -12.13 -14.96 40.70
C TYR A 75 -10.87 -14.10 40.83
N THR A 76 -10.21 -14.18 41.96
CA THR A 76 -8.93 -13.50 42.20
C THR A 76 -7.84 -14.55 42.28
N PHE A 77 -6.87 -14.43 41.39
CA PHE A 77 -5.68 -15.29 41.35
C PHE A 77 -4.66 -14.84 42.43
N SER A 78 -3.82 -15.76 42.87
CA SER A 78 -2.81 -15.50 43.89
C SER A 78 -1.71 -14.52 43.44
N ASP A 79 -1.52 -14.33 42.14
CA ASP A 79 -0.59 -13.38 41.53
C ASP A 79 -1.19 -11.98 41.35
N GLY A 80 -2.45 -11.78 41.78
CA GLY A 80 -3.16 -10.51 41.73
C GLY A 80 -4.01 -10.31 40.45
N GLU A 81 -3.99 -11.21 39.48
CA GLU A 81 -4.94 -11.16 38.38
C GLU A 81 -6.38 -11.36 38.86
N ARG A 82 -7.35 -10.87 38.12
CA ARG A 82 -8.75 -10.92 38.53
C ARG A 82 -9.69 -11.03 37.34
N TYR A 83 -10.60 -11.99 37.40
CA TYR A 83 -11.76 -12.07 36.50
C TYR A 83 -13.03 -11.70 37.26
N GLU A 84 -13.87 -10.88 36.67
CA GLU A 84 -15.20 -10.52 37.15
C GLU A 84 -16.20 -10.65 36.00
N GLY A 85 -17.14 -11.59 36.09
CA GLY A 85 -18.06 -11.83 35.01
C GLY A 85 -18.91 -13.07 35.19
N GLN A 86 -19.44 -13.50 34.06
CA GLN A 86 -20.31 -14.68 34.00
C GLN A 86 -19.48 -15.96 33.99
N TRP A 87 -20.03 -17.00 34.63
CA TRP A 87 -19.48 -18.33 34.74
C TRP A 87 -20.50 -19.36 34.25
N MET A 88 -20.04 -20.38 33.60
CA MET A 88 -20.84 -21.52 33.18
C MET A 88 -20.04 -22.83 33.35
N GLN A 89 -20.53 -23.75 34.19
CA GLN A 89 -19.91 -25.04 34.42
C GLN A 89 -18.44 -25.01 34.81
N ASP A 90 -18.05 -24.07 35.70
CA ASP A 90 -16.68 -23.74 36.18
C ASP A 90 -15.80 -22.97 35.21
N HIS A 91 -16.29 -22.56 34.03
CA HIS A 91 -15.55 -21.80 33.04
C HIS A 91 -16.00 -20.33 32.99
N GLN A 92 -15.08 -19.44 32.75
CA GLN A 92 -15.38 -18.06 32.35
C GLN A 92 -16.23 -18.10 31.08
N HIS A 93 -17.36 -17.36 31.10
CA HIS A 93 -18.33 -17.41 30.01
C HIS A 93 -19.08 -16.09 29.89
N GLY A 94 -19.77 -15.85 28.76
CA GLY A 94 -20.60 -14.66 28.60
C GLY A 94 -19.80 -13.37 28.73
N GLN A 95 -20.39 -12.35 29.34
CA GLN A 95 -19.73 -11.06 29.58
C GLN A 95 -18.82 -11.13 30.83
N GLY A 96 -17.59 -10.59 30.67
CA GLY A 96 -16.66 -10.51 31.77
C GLY A 96 -15.54 -9.50 31.57
N THR A 97 -14.94 -9.12 32.69
CA THR A 97 -13.76 -8.26 32.73
C THR A 97 -12.59 -9.03 33.33
N TYR A 98 -11.44 -9.01 32.66
CA TYR A 98 -10.21 -9.58 33.17
C TYR A 98 -9.18 -8.47 33.40
N TYR A 99 -8.58 -8.44 34.57
CA TYR A 99 -7.50 -7.55 34.97
C TYR A 99 -6.22 -8.38 35.05
N PHE A 100 -5.30 -8.09 34.15
CA PHE A 100 -4.01 -8.77 34.07
C PHE A 100 -2.99 -8.17 35.04
N GLN A 101 -2.02 -8.96 35.48
CA GLN A 101 -0.92 -8.52 36.35
C GLN A 101 -0.13 -7.33 35.80
N ASN A 102 0.02 -7.25 34.50
CA ASN A 102 0.71 -6.16 33.78
C ASN A 102 -0.14 -4.88 33.61
N ASN A 103 -1.24 -4.74 34.33
CA ASN A 103 -2.21 -3.65 34.26
C ASN A 103 -2.98 -3.53 32.93
N ASN A 104 -2.93 -4.55 32.09
CA ASN A 104 -3.86 -4.63 30.96
C ASN A 104 -5.27 -4.97 31.50
N LYS A 105 -6.28 -4.60 30.73
CA LYS A 105 -7.67 -4.93 31.06
C LYS A 105 -8.42 -5.37 29.79
N TYR A 106 -9.06 -6.52 29.84
CA TYR A 106 -9.98 -6.96 28.82
C TYR A 106 -11.43 -6.86 29.32
N VAL A 107 -12.32 -6.37 28.47
CA VAL A 107 -13.76 -6.29 28.71
C VAL A 107 -14.48 -6.85 27.49
N GLY A 108 -15.16 -7.98 27.64
CA GLY A 108 -15.79 -8.58 26.47
C GLY A 108 -16.41 -9.93 26.72
N LEU A 109 -16.68 -10.61 25.62
CA LEU A 109 -17.25 -11.94 25.62
C LEU A 109 -16.19 -13.01 25.90
N TRP A 110 -16.60 -14.02 26.66
CA TRP A 110 -15.81 -15.19 27.02
C TRP A 110 -16.56 -16.48 26.64
N PHE A 111 -15.84 -17.48 26.21
CA PHE A 111 -16.35 -18.79 25.94
C PHE A 111 -15.35 -19.85 26.39
N LYS A 112 -15.71 -20.61 27.44
CA LYS A 112 -14.87 -21.69 28.01
C LYS A 112 -13.43 -21.21 28.28
N ASP A 113 -13.29 -20.13 29.05
CA ASP A 113 -12.05 -19.50 29.50
C ASP A 113 -11.26 -18.73 28.40
N TYR A 114 -11.76 -18.68 27.16
CA TYR A 114 -11.14 -17.91 26.08
C TYR A 114 -11.87 -16.62 25.81
N GLN A 115 -11.13 -15.56 25.49
CA GLN A 115 -11.68 -14.34 24.88
C GLN A 115 -12.29 -14.71 23.51
N GLN A 116 -13.57 -14.42 23.33
CA GLN A 116 -14.32 -14.85 22.16
C GLN A 116 -15.35 -13.81 21.75
N GLY A 117 -15.59 -13.61 20.44
CA GLY A 117 -16.55 -12.63 19.96
C GLY A 117 -16.06 -11.19 20.16
N TYR A 118 -16.98 -10.24 20.43
CA TYR A 118 -16.60 -8.84 20.60
C TYR A 118 -16.03 -8.57 21.99
N GLY A 119 -14.90 -7.82 22.02
CA GLY A 119 -14.27 -7.38 23.27
C GLY A 119 -13.31 -6.18 23.07
N GLU A 120 -13.00 -5.56 24.19
CA GLU A 120 -12.13 -4.39 24.28
C GLU A 120 -10.93 -4.70 25.16
N MET A 121 -9.73 -4.51 24.62
CA MET A 121 -8.46 -4.59 25.37
C MET A 121 -7.93 -3.20 25.59
N TYR A 122 -7.57 -2.92 26.82
CA TYR A 122 -6.88 -1.70 27.27
C TYR A 122 -5.50 -2.11 27.73
N TYR A 123 -4.47 -1.64 27.03
CA TYR A 123 -3.08 -1.94 27.35
C TYR A 123 -2.50 -0.89 28.31
N PHE A 124 -1.58 -1.29 29.17
CA PHE A 124 -0.96 -0.40 30.17
C PHE A 124 -0.20 0.76 29.53
N ASN A 125 0.29 0.60 28.28
CA ASN A 125 0.98 1.64 27.52
C ASN A 125 0.04 2.69 26.90
N GLY A 126 -1.28 2.58 27.14
CA GLY A 126 -2.30 3.48 26.62
C GLY A 126 -2.90 3.08 25.28
N ASP A 127 -2.42 2.02 24.64
CA ASP A 127 -3.05 1.48 23.44
C ASP A 127 -4.42 0.88 23.78
N THR A 128 -5.30 0.80 22.78
CA THR A 128 -6.57 0.10 22.91
C THR A 128 -6.89 -0.73 21.67
N TYR A 129 -7.55 -1.86 21.87
CA TYR A 129 -8.14 -2.61 20.78
C TYR A 129 -9.62 -2.84 21.05
N LYS A 130 -10.46 -2.62 20.06
CA LYS A 130 -11.91 -2.87 20.08
C LYS A 130 -12.28 -3.66 18.86
N GLY A 131 -12.75 -4.89 19.03
CA GLY A 131 -13.05 -5.75 17.90
C GLY A 131 -13.30 -7.19 18.27
N ASN A 132 -13.25 -8.05 17.26
CA ASN A 132 -13.54 -9.47 17.42
C ASN A 132 -12.31 -10.24 17.88
N TRP A 133 -12.58 -11.28 18.69
CA TRP A 133 -11.63 -12.20 19.27
C TRP A 133 -12.02 -13.64 18.96
N HIS A 134 -11.05 -14.49 18.80
CA HIS A 134 -11.20 -15.92 18.67
C HIS A 134 -10.03 -16.62 19.37
N GLU A 135 -10.36 -17.41 20.42
CA GLU A 135 -9.37 -18.12 21.24
C GLU A 135 -8.19 -17.21 21.64
N ASP A 136 -8.50 -16.13 22.38
CA ASP A 136 -7.58 -15.12 22.92
C ASP A 136 -6.81 -14.28 21.88
N LYS A 137 -7.10 -14.45 20.59
CA LYS A 137 -6.46 -13.68 19.52
C LYS A 137 -7.42 -12.73 18.84
N ARG A 138 -6.93 -11.56 18.45
CA ARG A 138 -7.68 -10.64 17.59
C ARG A 138 -7.95 -11.32 16.25
N ASN A 139 -9.22 -11.42 15.88
CA ASN A 139 -9.64 -12.14 14.69
C ASN A 139 -10.96 -11.57 14.15
N GLY A 140 -11.05 -11.27 12.85
CA GLY A 140 -12.19 -10.58 12.26
C GLY A 140 -12.00 -9.07 12.27
N LYS A 141 -13.08 -8.30 12.34
CA LYS A 141 -13.02 -6.81 12.32
C LYS A 141 -12.62 -6.23 13.67
N GLY A 142 -11.74 -5.23 13.63
CA GLY A 142 -11.35 -4.51 14.84
C GLY A 142 -10.54 -3.25 14.59
N LYS A 143 -10.63 -2.32 15.57
CA LYS A 143 -9.89 -1.06 15.59
C LYS A 143 -8.83 -1.12 16.70
N TYR A 144 -7.57 -0.94 16.33
CA TYR A 144 -6.46 -0.73 17.26
C TYR A 144 -6.08 0.74 17.23
N VAL A 145 -6.07 1.37 18.38
CA VAL A 145 -5.64 2.76 18.56
C VAL A 145 -4.38 2.76 19.41
N TYR A 146 -3.33 3.32 18.87
CA TYR A 146 -2.06 3.51 19.59
C TYR A 146 -2.14 4.69 20.54
N ALA A 147 -1.35 4.71 21.60
CA ALA A 147 -1.27 5.82 22.55
C ALA A 147 -0.89 7.16 21.86
N SER A 148 -0.19 7.10 20.74
CA SER A 148 0.12 8.27 19.90
C SER A 148 -1.09 8.89 19.22
N GLY A 149 -2.25 8.21 19.20
CA GLY A 149 -3.44 8.58 18.45
C GLY A 149 -3.52 7.96 17.05
N ALA A 150 -2.42 7.39 16.53
CA ALA A 150 -2.46 6.59 15.29
C ALA A 150 -3.44 5.43 15.45
N TYR A 151 -4.02 4.95 14.35
CA TYR A 151 -4.92 3.80 14.46
C TYR A 151 -4.92 2.93 13.20
N TYR A 152 -5.23 1.66 13.41
CA TYR A 152 -5.61 0.72 12.36
C TYR A 152 -7.06 0.28 12.57
N ASN A 153 -7.84 0.29 11.51
CA ASN A 153 -9.23 -0.19 11.49
C ASN A 153 -9.42 -1.12 10.30
N GLY A 154 -9.58 -2.40 10.55
CA GLY A 154 -9.63 -3.37 9.45
C GLY A 154 -9.76 -4.82 9.93
N ASP A 155 -9.36 -5.72 9.05
CA ASP A 155 -9.39 -7.15 9.29
C ASP A 155 -8.17 -7.62 10.08
N TRP A 156 -8.40 -8.59 10.96
CA TRP A 156 -7.41 -9.24 11.80
C TRP A 156 -7.50 -10.75 11.64
N LYS A 157 -6.36 -11.40 11.68
CA LYS A 157 -6.28 -12.87 11.74
C LYS A 157 -5.10 -13.26 12.62
N ASP A 158 -5.36 -14.02 13.69
CA ASP A 158 -4.36 -14.51 14.64
C ASP A 158 -3.40 -13.40 15.08
N ASP A 159 -3.95 -12.27 15.60
CA ASP A 159 -3.25 -11.06 16.06
C ASP A 159 -2.53 -10.24 14.98
N LYS A 160 -2.67 -10.59 13.72
CA LYS A 160 -2.03 -9.87 12.61
C LYS A 160 -3.06 -9.10 11.79
N LYS A 161 -2.66 -7.93 11.29
CA LYS A 161 -3.41 -7.21 10.26
C LYS A 161 -3.45 -8.09 9.01
N GLU A 162 -4.65 -8.33 8.49
CA GLU A 162 -4.91 -9.19 7.34
C GLU A 162 -6.07 -8.61 6.54
N GLY A 163 -6.27 -9.03 5.28
CA GLY A 163 -7.40 -8.57 4.48
C GLY A 163 -7.39 -7.06 4.25
N HIS A 164 -8.55 -6.39 4.34
CA HIS A 164 -8.66 -4.95 4.08
C HIS A 164 -8.60 -4.15 5.38
N GLY A 165 -7.86 -3.02 5.35
CA GLY A 165 -7.79 -2.13 6.49
C GLY A 165 -7.23 -0.74 6.19
N PHE A 166 -7.70 0.21 6.98
CA PHE A 166 -7.26 1.60 6.97
C PHE A 166 -6.30 1.85 8.13
N HIS A 167 -5.18 2.50 7.86
CA HIS A 167 -4.21 2.95 8.87
C HIS A 167 -3.98 4.45 8.75
N ASP A 168 -4.00 5.13 9.88
CA ASP A 168 -3.69 6.54 10.05
C ASP A 168 -2.46 6.67 10.97
N TRP A 169 -1.40 7.36 10.51
CA TRP A 169 -0.15 7.53 11.26
C TRP A 169 -0.05 8.84 12.05
N THR A 170 -1.09 9.67 12.09
CA THR A 170 -1.13 10.98 12.78
C THR A 170 -0.15 12.05 12.25
N ASP A 171 0.79 11.68 11.40
CA ASP A 171 1.67 12.61 10.68
C ASP A 171 1.04 13.20 9.41
N GLY A 172 -0.21 12.82 9.12
CA GLY A 172 -0.94 13.12 7.89
C GLY A 172 -0.86 12.02 6.84
N SER A 173 -0.03 10.99 7.06
CA SER A 173 0.01 9.82 6.18
C SER A 173 -1.13 8.87 6.47
N THR A 174 -1.73 8.28 5.42
CA THR A 174 -2.76 7.26 5.56
C THR A 174 -2.56 6.15 4.54
N TYR A 175 -3.01 4.94 4.89
CA TYR A 175 -3.11 3.82 3.96
C TYR A 175 -4.49 3.20 4.01
N ASP A 176 -5.06 2.96 2.86
CA ASP A 176 -6.33 2.25 2.68
C ASP A 176 -6.11 1.15 1.65
N GLY A 177 -6.15 -0.11 2.08
CA GLY A 177 -5.82 -1.21 1.19
C GLY A 177 -5.68 -2.56 1.87
N GLU A 178 -5.09 -3.48 1.11
CA GLU A 178 -4.91 -4.87 1.53
C GLU A 178 -3.68 -5.04 2.42
N TRP A 179 -3.82 -5.92 3.42
CA TRP A 179 -2.79 -6.29 4.40
C TRP A 179 -2.59 -7.80 4.41
N LYS A 180 -1.37 -8.21 4.64
CA LYS A 180 -1.00 -9.61 4.83
C LYS A 180 0.12 -9.71 5.86
N ASN A 181 -0.11 -10.47 6.95
CA ASN A 181 0.87 -10.65 8.03
C ASN A 181 1.45 -9.31 8.54
N ASN A 182 0.62 -8.31 8.85
CA ASN A 182 0.96 -6.95 9.29
C ASN A 182 1.62 -6.05 8.23
N MET A 183 1.87 -6.49 7.01
CA MET A 183 2.49 -5.73 5.94
C MET A 183 1.45 -5.33 4.88
N ARG A 184 1.59 -4.15 4.28
CA ARG A 184 0.81 -3.73 3.12
C ARG A 184 1.07 -4.70 1.96
N SER A 185 0.02 -5.18 1.33
CA SER A 185 0.07 -6.18 0.27
C SER A 185 -1.10 -5.94 -0.69
N GLY A 186 -1.08 -6.55 -1.89
CA GLY A 186 -2.18 -6.41 -2.83
C GLY A 186 -2.43 -4.96 -3.26
N LYS A 187 -3.68 -4.54 -3.42
CA LYS A 187 -4.04 -3.19 -3.86
C LYS A 187 -4.22 -2.25 -2.67
N GLY A 188 -3.76 -0.99 -2.83
CA GLY A 188 -3.97 0.01 -1.81
C GLY A 188 -3.65 1.43 -2.27
N ILE A 189 -4.14 2.38 -1.48
CA ILE A 189 -3.92 3.82 -1.64
C ILE A 189 -3.11 4.30 -0.45
N PHE A 190 -1.94 4.87 -0.70
CA PHE A 190 -1.14 5.54 0.30
C PHE A 190 -1.15 7.04 0.03
N LYS A 191 -1.58 7.81 0.99
CA LYS A 191 -1.44 9.27 1.01
C LYS A 191 -0.27 9.61 1.93
N TYR A 192 0.70 10.30 1.40
CA TYR A 192 1.89 10.73 2.14
C TYR A 192 1.61 12.06 2.86
N ALA A 193 2.30 12.31 3.97
CA ALA A 193 2.26 13.59 4.67
C ALA A 193 2.67 14.78 3.78
N SER A 194 3.50 14.53 2.76
CA SER A 194 3.88 15.51 1.74
C SER A 194 2.73 15.98 0.85
N GLY A 195 1.60 15.25 0.82
CA GLY A 195 0.50 15.45 -0.13
C GLY A 195 0.58 14.58 -1.38
N ASP A 196 1.66 13.83 -1.55
CA ASP A 196 1.76 12.83 -2.61
C ASP A 196 0.74 11.71 -2.41
N VAL A 197 0.34 11.04 -3.49
CA VAL A 197 -0.57 9.89 -3.43
C VAL A 197 -0.08 8.76 -4.33
N TYR A 198 0.05 7.57 -3.77
CA TYR A 198 0.28 6.36 -4.53
C TYR A 198 -0.98 5.49 -4.55
N VAL A 199 -1.39 5.04 -5.72
CA VAL A 199 -2.49 4.10 -5.94
C VAL A 199 -1.94 2.94 -6.74
N GLY A 200 -1.87 1.75 -6.17
CA GLY A 200 -1.26 0.64 -6.87
C GLY A 200 -1.11 -0.63 -6.05
N GLN A 201 -0.26 -1.51 -6.55
CA GLN A 201 0.03 -2.78 -5.90
C GLN A 201 1.17 -2.63 -4.89
N TRP A 202 1.10 -3.43 -3.84
CA TRP A 202 2.03 -3.51 -2.73
C TRP A 202 2.50 -4.94 -2.53
N GLN A 203 3.73 -5.11 -2.14
CA GLN A 203 4.29 -6.39 -1.70
C GLN A 203 5.25 -6.16 -0.55
N ASN A 204 4.96 -6.73 0.63
CA ASN A 204 5.81 -6.61 1.83
C ASN A 204 6.19 -5.14 2.13
N ASP A 205 5.16 -4.26 2.27
CA ASP A 205 5.28 -2.83 2.55
C ASP A 205 5.90 -1.95 1.47
N VAL A 206 6.31 -2.49 0.32
CA VAL A 206 6.89 -1.72 -0.78
C VAL A 206 5.99 -1.71 -2.00
N GLN A 207 6.05 -0.65 -2.80
CA GLN A 207 5.35 -0.53 -4.08
C GLN A 207 5.83 -1.63 -5.03
N HIS A 208 4.90 -2.30 -5.70
CA HIS A 208 5.19 -3.39 -6.63
C HIS A 208 4.15 -3.44 -7.75
N GLY A 209 4.46 -4.13 -8.87
CA GLY A 209 3.51 -4.27 -9.99
C GLY A 209 3.08 -2.94 -10.59
N LYS A 210 1.81 -2.79 -10.94
CA LYS A 210 1.27 -1.58 -11.54
C LYS A 210 0.87 -0.55 -10.48
N GLY A 211 1.21 0.74 -10.74
CA GLY A 211 0.84 1.83 -9.85
C GLY A 211 0.80 3.19 -10.52
N ILE A 212 0.09 4.10 -9.87
CA ILE A 212 0.01 5.52 -10.23
C ILE A 212 0.53 6.31 -9.03
N TYR A 213 1.52 7.14 -9.26
CA TYR A 213 2.04 8.09 -8.28
C TYR A 213 1.69 9.50 -8.70
N ARG A 214 0.98 10.22 -7.86
CA ARG A 214 0.63 11.63 -8.03
C ARG A 214 1.48 12.44 -7.07
N PHE A 215 2.36 13.24 -7.60
CA PHE A 215 3.22 14.14 -6.84
C PHE A 215 2.43 15.39 -6.44
N GLN A 216 2.77 15.98 -5.30
CA GLN A 216 2.17 17.23 -4.83
C GLN A 216 2.35 18.38 -5.82
N ASN A 217 3.46 18.40 -6.58
CA ASN A 217 3.73 19.40 -7.60
C ASN A 217 2.86 19.26 -8.86
N GLY A 218 1.98 18.23 -8.93
CA GLY A 218 1.09 17.98 -10.06
C GLY A 218 1.62 16.99 -11.09
N ASP A 219 2.86 16.51 -10.97
CA ASP A 219 3.37 15.45 -11.84
C ASP A 219 2.63 14.14 -11.55
N ILE A 220 2.52 13.28 -12.57
CA ILE A 220 1.90 11.96 -12.45
C ILE A 220 2.80 10.94 -13.13
N TYR A 221 3.16 9.89 -12.41
CA TYR A 221 3.73 8.68 -12.98
C TYR A 221 2.69 7.56 -12.99
N GLU A 222 2.60 6.84 -14.08
CA GLU A 222 1.78 5.64 -14.23
C GLU A 222 2.62 4.55 -14.90
N GLY A 223 2.85 3.42 -14.22
CA GLY A 223 3.72 2.40 -14.77
C GLY A 223 4.04 1.26 -13.81
N ASP A 224 5.12 0.55 -14.13
CA ASP A 224 5.59 -0.60 -13.38
C ASP A 224 6.48 -0.20 -12.21
N TYR A 225 6.33 -0.94 -11.10
CA TYR A 225 7.15 -0.84 -9.90
C TYR A 225 7.75 -2.20 -9.54
N MET A 226 8.97 -2.21 -9.07
CA MET A 226 9.63 -3.36 -8.46
C MET A 226 10.47 -2.89 -7.26
N ASN A 227 10.18 -3.45 -6.08
CA ASN A 227 10.86 -3.11 -4.82
C ASN A 227 10.91 -1.60 -4.55
N GLY A 228 9.76 -0.92 -4.74
CA GLY A 228 9.60 0.51 -4.49
C GLY A 228 10.14 1.44 -5.58
N GLN A 229 10.72 0.91 -6.65
CA GLN A 229 11.32 1.69 -7.72
C GLN A 229 10.56 1.56 -9.03
N ARG A 230 10.43 2.66 -9.78
CA ARG A 230 9.89 2.65 -11.15
C ARG A 230 10.76 1.75 -12.03
N THR A 231 10.12 0.89 -12.81
CA THR A 231 10.80 -0.06 -13.71
C THR A 231 9.93 -0.35 -14.93
N GLY A 232 10.41 -1.16 -15.88
CA GLY A 232 9.62 -1.58 -17.04
C GLY A 232 9.04 -0.40 -17.81
N ASN A 233 7.77 -0.47 -18.20
CA ASN A 233 7.12 0.57 -18.99
C ASN A 233 6.33 1.54 -18.11
N GLY A 234 6.42 2.83 -18.44
CA GLY A 234 5.68 3.85 -17.71
C GLY A 234 5.46 5.13 -18.51
N ILE A 235 4.58 5.96 -17.97
CA ILE A 235 4.24 7.27 -18.49
C ILE A 235 4.46 8.27 -17.36
N VAL A 236 5.20 9.37 -17.63
CA VAL A 236 5.22 10.56 -16.79
C VAL A 236 4.48 11.67 -17.50
N LYS A 237 3.54 12.28 -16.80
CA LYS A 237 2.90 13.54 -17.18
C LYS A 237 3.39 14.61 -16.21
N PHE A 238 4.11 15.59 -16.70
CA PHE A 238 4.62 16.68 -15.89
C PHE A 238 3.58 17.80 -15.77
N ALA A 239 3.58 18.51 -14.66
CA ALA A 239 2.67 19.63 -14.42
C ALA A 239 2.84 20.78 -15.44
N ASN A 240 4.04 20.93 -16.01
CA ASN A 240 4.33 21.91 -17.06
C ASN A 240 3.80 21.52 -18.45
N GLY A 241 3.15 20.34 -18.58
CA GLY A 241 2.62 19.82 -19.84
C GLY A 241 3.55 18.90 -20.63
N ASP A 242 4.78 18.69 -20.19
CA ASP A 242 5.69 17.71 -20.77
C ASP A 242 5.15 16.29 -20.54
N ARG A 243 5.55 15.36 -21.39
CA ARG A 243 5.19 13.95 -21.26
C ARG A 243 6.32 13.04 -21.69
N TYR A 244 6.61 12.05 -20.86
CA TYR A 244 7.46 10.92 -21.22
C TYR A 244 6.63 9.63 -21.29
N THR A 245 6.92 8.79 -22.29
CA THR A 245 6.37 7.44 -22.42
C THR A 245 7.50 6.53 -22.81
N GLY A 246 7.82 5.53 -22.00
CA GLY A 246 8.95 4.66 -22.29
C GLY A 246 9.36 3.78 -21.13
N GLN A 247 10.58 3.27 -21.22
CA GLN A 247 11.14 2.33 -20.28
C GLN A 247 11.84 3.03 -19.11
N PHE A 248 11.80 2.38 -17.95
CA PHE A 248 12.43 2.79 -16.70
C PHE A 248 13.30 1.66 -16.15
N LEU A 249 14.38 2.03 -15.50
CA LEU A 249 15.24 1.13 -14.74
C LEU A 249 15.70 1.84 -13.46
N LYS A 250 15.39 1.25 -12.30
CA LYS A 250 15.76 1.80 -10.97
C LYS A 250 15.35 3.26 -10.76
N GLY A 251 14.21 3.66 -11.29
CA GLY A 251 13.67 5.01 -11.16
C GLY A 251 13.94 5.94 -12.32
N ASP A 252 15.00 5.71 -13.13
CA ASP A 252 15.43 6.58 -14.23
C ASP A 252 14.83 6.14 -15.57
N LYS A 253 14.64 7.09 -16.50
CA LYS A 253 14.33 6.78 -17.90
C LYS A 253 15.52 6.04 -18.51
N ASN A 254 15.26 4.83 -19.03
CA ASN A 254 16.30 3.93 -19.53
C ASN A 254 15.73 2.98 -20.56
N GLY A 255 16.42 2.77 -21.68
CA GLY A 255 15.92 1.96 -22.80
C GLY A 255 15.17 2.81 -23.83
N GLN A 256 14.13 2.28 -24.46
CA GLN A 256 13.36 3.00 -25.48
C GLN A 256 12.32 3.93 -24.85
N GLY A 257 12.19 5.15 -25.39
CA GLY A 257 11.20 6.10 -24.90
C GLY A 257 10.98 7.28 -25.83
N SER A 258 9.84 7.95 -25.64
CA SER A 258 9.46 9.17 -26.32
C SER A 258 9.18 10.27 -25.29
N PHE A 259 9.76 11.43 -25.50
CA PHE A 259 9.51 12.64 -24.70
C PHE A 259 8.87 13.69 -25.60
N LEU A 260 7.74 14.21 -25.18
CA LEU A 260 7.04 15.33 -25.82
C LEU A 260 7.12 16.55 -24.86
N TRP A 261 7.77 17.59 -25.29
CA TRP A 261 7.81 18.86 -24.57
C TRP A 261 6.52 19.65 -24.77
N ALA A 262 6.13 20.44 -23.79
CA ALA A 262 4.95 21.32 -23.84
C ALA A 262 5.00 22.33 -25.01
N ASN A 263 6.21 22.70 -25.46
CA ASN A 263 6.41 23.56 -26.61
C ASN A 263 6.16 22.88 -27.97
N GLY A 264 5.86 21.58 -27.96
CA GLY A 264 5.57 20.78 -29.17
C GLY A 264 6.78 20.08 -29.79
N ASN A 265 7.99 20.24 -29.25
CA ASN A 265 9.14 19.43 -29.66
C ASN A 265 8.99 18.01 -29.12
N SER A 266 9.66 17.06 -29.78
CA SER A 266 9.67 15.66 -29.31
C SER A 266 11.00 14.97 -29.57
N TYR A 267 11.35 14.04 -28.71
CA TYR A 267 12.45 13.11 -28.90
C TYR A 267 11.92 11.67 -28.79
N THR A 268 12.35 10.84 -29.69
CA THR A 268 12.04 9.39 -29.64
C THR A 268 13.32 8.62 -29.91
N GLY A 269 13.70 7.72 -29.01
CA GLY A 269 14.93 6.97 -29.13
C GLY A 269 15.38 6.32 -27.84
N GLN A 270 16.67 6.07 -27.74
CA GLN A 270 17.30 5.44 -26.61
C GLN A 270 17.58 6.44 -25.48
N TRP A 271 17.39 5.99 -24.25
CA TRP A 271 17.57 6.71 -23.00
C TRP A 271 18.52 5.99 -22.09
N LYS A 272 19.30 6.71 -21.32
CA LYS A 272 20.15 6.19 -20.24
C LYS A 272 20.28 7.25 -19.16
N ASN A 273 19.99 6.87 -17.90
CA ASN A 273 20.08 7.76 -16.74
C ASN A 273 19.39 9.11 -16.99
N ASP A 274 18.10 9.06 -17.34
CA ASP A 274 17.22 10.21 -17.63
C ASP A 274 17.57 11.04 -18.87
N GLN A 275 18.61 10.71 -19.65
CA GLN A 275 19.06 11.47 -20.79
C GLN A 275 18.96 10.68 -22.10
N PRO A 276 18.64 11.33 -23.25
CA PRO A 276 18.84 10.76 -24.57
C PRO A 276 20.27 10.24 -24.74
N ASN A 277 20.41 8.95 -25.08
CA ASN A 277 21.71 8.31 -25.21
C ASN A 277 21.63 7.09 -26.11
N GLY A 278 22.35 7.09 -27.22
CA GLY A 278 22.25 6.13 -28.31
C GLY A 278 21.46 6.68 -29.49
N HIS A 279 20.91 5.81 -30.35
CA HIS A 279 20.19 6.25 -31.54
C HIS A 279 18.83 6.89 -31.18
N GLY A 280 18.54 8.04 -31.79
CA GLY A 280 17.27 8.74 -31.57
C GLY A 280 16.99 9.81 -32.63
N LYS A 281 15.75 10.30 -32.53
CA LYS A 281 15.17 11.31 -33.44
C LYS A 281 14.58 12.44 -32.61
N LEU A 282 15.11 13.64 -32.81
CA LEU A 282 14.57 14.88 -32.29
C LEU A 282 13.73 15.55 -33.37
N THR A 283 12.51 15.96 -33.05
CA THR A 283 11.61 16.66 -33.95
C THR A 283 11.18 17.97 -33.28
N THR A 284 11.35 19.09 -33.97
CA THR A 284 10.85 20.38 -33.49
C THR A 284 9.37 20.56 -33.82
N LYS A 285 8.69 21.47 -33.12
CA LYS A 285 7.31 21.88 -33.42
C LYS A 285 7.14 22.35 -34.89
N ALA A 286 8.18 22.94 -35.46
CA ALA A 286 8.19 23.40 -36.86
C ALA A 286 8.27 22.24 -37.87
N GLY A 287 8.60 21.02 -37.41
CA GLY A 287 8.77 19.84 -38.25
C GLY A 287 10.23 19.55 -38.61
N ASP A 288 11.19 20.33 -38.11
CA ASP A 288 12.61 20.00 -38.33
C ASP A 288 12.95 18.70 -37.59
N VAL A 289 13.72 17.85 -38.24
CA VAL A 289 14.14 16.54 -37.72
C VAL A 289 15.65 16.47 -37.67
N VAL A 290 16.19 15.96 -36.58
CA VAL A 290 17.59 15.51 -36.46
C VAL A 290 17.58 14.08 -35.95
N GLU A 291 18.15 13.17 -36.73
CA GLU A 291 18.21 11.74 -36.41
C GLU A 291 19.65 11.25 -36.46
N GLY A 292 20.07 10.50 -35.44
CA GLY A 292 21.44 9.99 -35.32
C GLY A 292 21.76 9.53 -33.91
N GLN A 293 23.05 9.54 -33.59
CA GLN A 293 23.52 9.21 -32.25
C GLN A 293 23.36 10.40 -31.30
N PHE A 294 23.02 10.10 -30.07
CA PHE A 294 22.93 11.04 -28.96
C PHE A 294 23.82 10.58 -27.82
N LYS A 295 24.41 11.51 -27.12
CA LYS A 295 25.19 11.30 -25.90
C LYS A 295 24.91 12.40 -24.90
N ASN A 296 24.50 12.00 -23.67
CA ASN A 296 24.15 12.94 -22.60
C ASN A 296 23.16 14.03 -23.05
N GLY A 297 22.14 13.63 -23.79
CA GLY A 297 21.08 14.52 -24.25
C GLY A 297 21.37 15.31 -25.53
N GLN A 298 22.57 15.20 -26.11
CA GLN A 298 23.02 15.99 -27.22
C GLN A 298 23.40 15.13 -28.44
N PRO A 299 23.17 15.60 -29.70
CA PRO A 299 23.67 14.93 -30.90
C PRO A 299 25.17 14.70 -30.84
N GLU A 300 25.61 13.52 -31.28
CA GLU A 300 27.02 13.11 -31.30
C GLU A 300 27.29 12.23 -32.52
N GLY A 301 28.46 12.40 -33.17
CA GLY A 301 28.80 11.65 -34.38
C GLY A 301 27.95 12.04 -35.59
N GLU A 302 27.73 11.09 -36.50
CA GLU A 302 26.95 11.36 -37.70
C GLU A 302 25.46 11.48 -37.40
N CYS A 303 24.87 12.61 -37.83
CA CYS A 303 23.43 12.84 -37.80
C CYS A 303 22.95 13.30 -39.16
N ILE A 304 21.71 12.90 -39.51
CA ILE A 304 20.97 13.38 -40.67
C ILE A 304 19.85 14.31 -40.20
N GLY A 305 19.54 15.31 -41.01
CA GLY A 305 18.46 16.25 -40.70
C GLY A 305 17.58 16.48 -41.92
N HIS A 306 16.29 16.68 -41.62
CA HIS A 306 15.28 17.14 -42.58
C HIS A 306 14.62 18.36 -41.95
N LEU A 307 14.72 19.49 -42.68
CA LEU A 307 14.18 20.75 -42.17
C LEU A 307 12.79 21.00 -42.77
N SER A 308 12.00 21.76 -42.05
CA SER A 308 10.62 22.10 -42.45
C SER A 308 10.50 22.91 -43.76
N ASP A 309 11.59 23.58 -44.16
CA ASP A 309 11.67 24.26 -45.43
C ASP A 309 11.99 23.36 -46.64
N GLY A 310 12.18 22.06 -46.40
CA GLY A 310 12.53 21.04 -47.38
C GLY A 310 14.04 20.79 -47.51
N SER A 311 14.87 21.53 -46.83
CA SER A 311 16.32 21.34 -46.81
C SER A 311 16.70 20.08 -46.02
N LYS A 312 17.87 19.51 -46.35
CA LYS A 312 18.41 18.31 -45.70
C LYS A 312 19.87 18.51 -45.34
N PHE A 313 20.34 17.77 -44.37
CA PHE A 313 21.78 17.72 -44.09
C PHE A 313 22.21 16.34 -43.60
N LYS A 314 23.48 16.05 -43.79
CA LYS A 314 24.24 15.00 -43.14
C LYS A 314 25.48 15.64 -42.53
N ALA A 315 25.66 15.58 -41.25
CA ALA A 315 26.75 16.31 -40.59
C ALA A 315 27.28 15.53 -39.38
N GLN A 316 28.58 15.71 -39.13
CA GLN A 316 29.20 15.25 -37.89
C GLN A 316 28.90 16.20 -36.74
N TYR A 317 28.64 15.68 -35.55
CA TYR A 317 28.39 16.42 -34.33
C TYR A 317 29.38 16.02 -33.24
N LYS A 318 29.73 16.97 -32.40
CA LYS A 318 30.51 16.76 -31.17
C LYS A 318 29.96 17.66 -30.08
N ASN A 319 29.53 17.05 -28.95
CA ASN A 319 28.91 17.80 -27.85
C ASN A 319 27.75 18.71 -28.29
N GLY A 320 26.88 18.22 -29.14
CA GLY A 320 25.69 18.95 -29.62
C GLY A 320 25.94 20.00 -30.73
N LEU A 321 27.18 20.25 -31.09
CA LEU A 321 27.54 21.20 -32.14
C LEU A 321 28.02 20.49 -33.41
N ARG A 322 27.69 21.01 -34.60
CA ARG A 322 28.27 20.51 -35.83
C ARG A 322 29.80 20.67 -35.78
N HIS A 323 30.52 19.56 -36.00
CA HIS A 323 31.97 19.54 -35.95
C HIS A 323 32.52 18.44 -36.87
N GLY A 324 33.30 18.82 -37.88
CA GLY A 324 33.76 17.92 -38.95
C GLY A 324 32.95 18.07 -40.24
N ALA A 325 32.97 17.02 -41.07
CA ALA A 325 32.38 17.08 -42.41
C ALA A 325 30.85 17.20 -42.36
N ALA A 326 30.33 17.99 -43.29
CA ALA A 326 28.90 18.15 -43.51
C ALA A 326 28.57 18.25 -45.00
N ILE A 327 27.42 17.72 -45.37
CA ILE A 327 26.76 17.90 -46.64
C ILE A 327 25.39 18.50 -46.35
N GLU A 328 25.11 19.64 -46.96
CA GLU A 328 23.84 20.34 -46.83
C GLU A 328 23.20 20.44 -48.22
N GLU A 329 21.91 20.15 -48.32
CA GLU A 329 21.13 20.23 -49.52
C GLU A 329 19.93 21.14 -49.26
N ASP A 330 19.79 22.18 -50.06
CA ASP A 330 18.60 23.04 -49.99
C ASP A 330 17.38 22.41 -50.67
N LYS A 331 16.22 23.06 -50.52
CA LYS A 331 14.95 22.59 -51.10
C LYS A 331 15.00 22.47 -52.64
N ASP A 332 15.89 23.17 -53.34
CA ASP A 332 16.05 23.19 -54.80
C ASP A 332 17.07 22.15 -55.26
N GLY A 333 17.68 21.39 -54.34
CA GLY A 333 18.63 20.30 -54.58
C GLY A 333 20.07 20.75 -54.77
N LYS A 334 20.37 22.03 -54.45
CA LYS A 334 21.73 22.58 -54.46
C LYS A 334 22.46 22.08 -53.18
N ARG A 335 23.70 21.58 -53.31
CA ARG A 335 24.49 20.99 -52.26
C ARG A 335 25.72 21.77 -51.91
N ILE A 336 26.01 21.85 -50.61
CA ILE A 336 27.28 22.40 -50.11
C ILE A 336 27.96 21.29 -49.31
N GLU A 337 29.16 20.89 -49.72
CA GLU A 337 30.05 20.02 -48.97
C GLU A 337 31.05 20.91 -48.25
N CYS A 338 31.08 20.88 -46.92
CA CYS A 338 31.91 21.77 -46.08
C CYS A 338 32.31 21.11 -44.79
N ASN A 339 33.15 21.77 -44.00
CA ASN A 339 33.47 21.39 -42.66
C ASN A 339 32.92 22.37 -41.63
N TYR A 340 32.72 21.89 -40.43
CA TYR A 340 32.34 22.67 -39.27
C TYR A 340 33.38 22.55 -38.15
N GLU A 341 33.60 23.62 -37.43
CA GLU A 341 34.31 23.63 -36.17
C GLU A 341 33.48 24.40 -35.14
N ASN A 342 33.13 23.71 -34.04
CA ASN A 342 32.32 24.24 -32.94
C ASN A 342 31.05 25.01 -33.41
N GLY A 343 30.32 24.43 -34.36
CA GLY A 343 29.04 24.91 -34.87
C GLY A 343 29.17 25.97 -35.98
N LYS A 344 30.39 26.36 -36.38
CA LYS A 344 30.61 27.28 -37.47
C LYS A 344 31.25 26.60 -38.65
N ARG A 345 30.88 27.01 -39.89
CA ARG A 345 31.54 26.50 -41.08
C ARG A 345 33.01 26.99 -41.09
N GLU A 346 33.94 26.05 -41.36
CA GLU A 346 35.38 26.28 -41.34
C GLU A 346 36.06 25.49 -42.44
N GLY A 347 37.12 26.03 -43.06
CA GLY A 347 37.90 25.36 -44.08
C GLY A 347 37.25 25.33 -45.47
N ALA A 348 37.70 24.42 -46.34
CA ALA A 348 37.27 24.36 -47.71
C ALA A 348 35.78 23.97 -47.86
N PHE A 349 35.15 24.50 -48.89
CA PHE A 349 33.83 24.08 -49.35
C PHE A 349 33.76 23.89 -50.85
N VAL A 350 32.85 23.01 -51.26
CA VAL A 350 32.46 22.81 -52.65
C VAL A 350 30.93 22.90 -52.71
N GLU A 351 30.46 23.74 -53.64
CA GLU A 351 29.02 23.92 -53.93
C GLU A 351 28.69 23.32 -55.25
N LYS A 352 27.64 22.51 -55.34
CA LYS A 352 27.15 21.78 -56.49
C LYS A 352 25.71 22.15 -56.79
N ASP A 353 25.33 22.23 -58.07
CA ASP A 353 23.93 22.34 -58.44
C ASP A 353 23.18 20.99 -58.25
N ARG A 354 21.89 20.98 -58.52
CA ARG A 354 21.03 19.76 -58.43
C ARG A 354 21.47 18.59 -59.30
N ASN A 355 22.24 18.86 -60.38
CA ASN A 355 22.76 17.86 -61.30
C ASN A 355 24.16 17.37 -60.87
N GLY A 356 24.73 17.92 -59.79
CA GLY A 356 26.04 17.59 -59.25
C GLY A 356 27.19 18.37 -59.86
N ALA A 357 26.95 19.32 -60.75
CA ALA A 357 27.98 20.17 -61.33
C ALA A 357 28.46 21.17 -60.30
N VAL A 358 29.79 21.37 -60.22
CA VAL A 358 30.40 22.33 -59.30
C VAL A 358 30.13 23.77 -59.79
N VAL A 359 29.46 24.55 -58.92
CA VAL A 359 29.08 25.92 -59.21
C VAL A 359 29.94 26.96 -58.45
N ALA A 360 30.55 26.55 -57.30
CA ALA A 360 31.47 27.38 -56.56
C ALA A 360 32.42 26.53 -55.70
N LYS A 361 33.63 27.05 -55.41
CA LYS A 361 34.57 26.55 -54.43
C LYS A 361 35.13 27.72 -53.65
N GLY A 362 35.66 27.44 -52.49
CA GLY A 362 36.30 28.46 -51.66
C GLY A 362 36.55 27.97 -50.26
N THR A 363 36.68 28.90 -49.32
CA THR A 363 36.92 28.63 -47.93
C THR A 363 35.92 29.37 -47.01
N TYR A 364 35.62 28.78 -45.89
CA TYR A 364 35.01 29.43 -44.76
C TYR A 364 36.06 29.69 -43.69
N SER A 365 36.01 30.83 -43.06
CA SER A 365 36.75 31.13 -41.84
C SER A 365 35.81 31.73 -40.80
N ASN A 366 35.67 31.06 -39.69
CA ASN A 366 34.76 31.45 -38.61
C ASN A 366 33.31 31.73 -39.08
N GLY A 367 32.87 30.99 -40.11
CA GLY A 367 31.53 31.11 -40.73
C GLY A 367 31.48 32.14 -41.91
N TYR A 368 32.49 32.91 -42.13
CA TYR A 368 32.55 33.88 -43.25
C TYR A 368 33.03 33.19 -44.54
N ARG A 369 32.28 33.37 -45.62
CA ARG A 369 32.49 32.73 -46.93
C ARG A 369 33.45 33.58 -47.78
N LYS A 370 34.47 32.92 -48.39
CA LYS A 370 35.35 33.48 -49.43
C LYS A 370 35.34 32.50 -50.60
N VAL A 371 34.88 32.97 -51.77
CA VAL A 371 34.83 32.21 -52.98
C VAL A 371 36.14 32.37 -53.73
N GLU A 372 36.70 31.28 -54.27
CA GLU A 372 37.84 31.30 -55.19
C GLU A 372 37.37 31.83 -56.51
N LYS A 373 38.18 32.77 -57.10
CA LYS A 373 37.91 33.37 -58.43
C LYS A 373 38.23 32.39 -59.54
#